data_c6036b8198583efcdd4009fbea82d18c
#
_entry.id   c6036b8198583efcdd4009fbea82d18c
#
_cell.length_a   1.000
_cell.length_b   1.000
_cell.length_c   1.000
_cell.angle_alpha   90.00
_cell.angle_beta   90.00
_cell.angle_gamma   90.00
#
_symmetry.space_group_name_H-M   'P 1'
#
loop_
_entity.id
_entity.type
_entity.pdbx_description
1 polymer ?
#
loop_
_entity_poly.entity_id
_entity_poly.type
_entity_poly.pdbx_seq_one_letter_code
_entity_poly.pdbx_strand_id
1 'polypeptide(L)'
;MEVTRRDFMQLAAMLGAGAMVGGNSLFASNAIRPSDLTLSKLLDFPSVGNVSILHICDLHAHLKPLYWREPSTLLSAPSLVGNPGFICGQEFLNYYNGKQNTLDAYFDTYLNFDELGKKFGKMGGVAHIKTIANEVRRDRGAENVLFVDSGDTWQGTAVALKSRGEAIVEAQNLLGIDVMVGHWEFTYGKERVMELIEKFNGDFIAQNVIDNDTFSDTFEETVFKPYTVKIVGGHKIGLVGQAFPFTSTANPAHFTEGWSFGLRIDTIQKYVNELRDKEKVDAVIMLSHDGFSVDQEIARQVNGIDFILSGHTHDPSPRPIIVNNTKIIISGSHGKYISRLDLDIKNHKVVDYSYKCIPVASSIIPADQQVNQFIDKVYAPYNNELNEVLGITKNTLYKRDTFFSTFDALIGNAIMDTMDSEISFTPGYRWGTTVLGGDKITMDNVYDMTAITYPEVYTFELKGTQIKNLLEDIADNVFNPNPLYQQGGDMSRLGGIHYDIKIGAQAGKRIGNIKVNGKSLDDGRSYKISAWGGNLQNAGHNLQESKIAPVYDVTAQYIKRQSMIDIKTSDTNVNIVDFNTGCPSKI
;
A
#
# COMPACT_ATOMS: atom_id res chain seq x y z
N MET A 1 12.89 9.82 30.86
CA MET A 1 13.34 8.51 31.45
C MET A 1 13.72 7.67 30.24
N GLU A 2 14.99 7.44 29.99
CA GLU A 2 15.44 6.62 28.86
C GLU A 2 15.09 5.15 29.18
N VAL A 3 14.21 4.55 28.36
CA VAL A 3 13.89 3.13 28.44
C VAL A 3 15.06 2.37 27.80
N THR A 4 15.76 1.56 28.58
CA THR A 4 16.90 0.81 28.10
C THR A 4 16.46 -0.44 27.30
N ARG A 5 17.33 -0.94 26.42
CA ARG A 5 17.11 -2.18 25.63
C ARG A 5 16.77 -3.38 26.51
N ARG A 6 17.21 -3.38 27.76
CA ARG A 6 16.95 -4.43 28.74
C ARG A 6 15.53 -4.34 29.30
N ASP A 7 15.01 -3.13 29.50
CA ASP A 7 13.64 -2.91 29.97
C ASP A 7 12.62 -3.29 28.89
N PHE A 8 12.96 -3.04 27.61
CA PHE A 8 12.16 -3.48 26.45
C PHE A 8 12.12 -5.00 26.31
N MET A 9 13.26 -5.68 26.50
CA MET A 9 13.34 -7.14 26.43
C MET A 9 12.63 -7.81 27.62
N GLN A 10 12.64 -7.21 28.81
CA GLN A 10 11.89 -7.69 29.97
C GLN A 10 10.38 -7.48 29.82
N LEU A 11 9.95 -6.37 29.19
CA LEU A 11 8.53 -6.13 28.88
C LEU A 11 8.03 -7.15 27.83
N ALA A 12 8.82 -7.44 26.81
CA ALA A 12 8.50 -8.44 25.79
C ALA A 12 8.43 -9.87 26.39
N ALA A 13 9.26 -10.18 27.38
CA ALA A 13 9.24 -11.49 28.06
C ALA A 13 8.07 -11.65 29.03
N MET A 14 7.60 -10.56 29.66
CA MET A 14 6.42 -10.59 30.55
C MET A 14 5.09 -10.63 29.80
N LEU A 15 5.02 -10.10 28.57
CA LEU A 15 3.83 -10.15 27.72
C LEU A 15 3.70 -11.48 26.94
N GLY A 16 4.78 -12.28 26.86
CA GLY A 16 4.79 -13.58 26.20
C GLY A 16 4.18 -14.76 26.96
N ALA A 17 3.72 -14.54 28.21
CA ALA A 17 3.24 -15.64 29.06
C ALA A 17 1.70 -15.71 29.20
N GLY A 18 0.94 -14.89 28.48
CA GLY A 18 -0.50 -14.85 28.63
C GLY A 18 -1.26 -14.61 27.34
N ALA A 19 -1.22 -15.53 26.42
CA ALA A 19 -2.22 -15.87 25.39
C ALA A 19 -1.55 -16.70 24.29
N MET A 20 -1.18 -17.93 24.59
CA MET A 20 -1.12 -18.96 23.54
C MET A 20 -2.55 -19.34 23.17
N VAL A 21 -3.26 -18.49 22.46
CA VAL A 21 -4.30 -18.94 21.56
C VAL A 21 -3.60 -19.23 20.24
N GLY A 22 -3.35 -20.51 20.01
CA GLY A 22 -2.62 -21.01 18.88
C GLY A 22 -3.28 -20.66 17.56
N GLY A 23 -2.79 -19.62 16.91
CA GLY A 23 -2.79 -19.58 15.47
C GLY A 23 -1.86 -20.70 15.01
N ASN A 24 -2.37 -21.91 14.87
CA ASN A 24 -1.67 -22.95 14.15
C ASN A 24 -1.46 -22.44 12.72
N SER A 25 -0.24 -22.03 12.39
CA SER A 25 0.10 -21.88 10.99
C SER A 25 -0.14 -23.28 10.38
N LEU A 26 -1.07 -23.38 9.45
CA LEU A 26 -1.44 -24.61 8.72
C LEU A 26 -0.21 -25.29 8.07
N PHE A 27 0.94 -24.68 8.15
CA PHE A 27 2.15 -25.00 7.39
C PHE A 27 3.33 -25.50 8.25
N ALA A 28 3.12 -25.78 9.55
CA ALA A 28 4.19 -26.20 10.47
C ALA A 28 4.74 -27.60 10.23
N SER A 29 4.24 -28.37 9.26
CA SER A 29 4.75 -29.73 9.00
C SER A 29 4.73 -30.06 7.51
N ASN A 30 5.89 -30.40 6.96
CA ASN A 30 6.18 -30.93 5.62
C ASN A 30 5.79 -30.00 4.47
N ALA A 31 6.62 -29.92 3.42
CA ALA A 31 6.36 -29.13 2.21
C ALA A 31 4.99 -29.53 1.62
N ILE A 32 3.95 -28.74 1.91
CA ILE A 32 2.59 -28.97 1.40
C ILE A 32 2.65 -28.78 -0.11
N ARG A 33 2.19 -29.77 -0.86
CA ARG A 33 2.07 -29.64 -2.32
C ARG A 33 0.90 -28.71 -2.64
N PRO A 34 0.95 -27.92 -3.72
CA PRO A 34 -0.18 -27.11 -4.15
C PRO A 34 -1.51 -27.89 -4.25
N SER A 35 -1.44 -29.16 -4.66
CA SER A 35 -2.57 -30.10 -4.71
C SER A 35 -3.22 -30.40 -3.36
N ASP A 36 -2.53 -30.16 -2.26
CA ASP A 36 -3.01 -30.46 -0.91
C ASP A 36 -3.68 -29.24 -0.25
N LEU A 37 -3.58 -28.07 -0.89
CA LEU A 37 -4.22 -26.83 -0.44
C LEU A 37 -5.64 -26.75 -1.01
N THR A 38 -6.62 -26.49 -0.15
CA THR A 38 -8.02 -26.29 -0.52
C THR A 38 -8.55 -25.02 0.11
N LEU A 39 -9.63 -24.47 -0.44
CA LEU A 39 -10.32 -23.32 0.15
C LEU A 39 -10.68 -23.59 1.62
N SER A 40 -11.20 -24.77 1.94
CA SER A 40 -11.53 -25.15 3.33
C SER A 40 -10.34 -25.06 4.26
N LYS A 41 -9.15 -25.51 3.84
CA LYS A 41 -7.92 -25.38 4.65
C LYS A 41 -7.45 -23.93 4.81
N LEU A 42 -7.62 -23.12 3.76
CA LEU A 42 -7.29 -21.70 3.84
C LEU A 42 -8.20 -20.95 4.82
N LEU A 43 -9.46 -21.36 4.91
CA LEU A 43 -10.46 -20.76 5.80
C LEU A 43 -10.51 -21.39 7.20
N ASP A 44 -9.81 -22.50 7.41
CA ASP A 44 -9.80 -23.19 8.71
C ASP A 44 -9.03 -22.37 9.75
N PHE A 45 -9.74 -21.89 10.76
CA PHE A 45 -9.20 -21.27 11.96
C PHE A 45 -10.29 -21.22 13.07
N PRO A 46 -9.92 -21.12 14.36
CA PRO A 46 -10.90 -21.08 15.43
C PRO A 46 -11.73 -19.80 15.39
N SER A 47 -13.01 -19.91 15.14
CA SER A 47 -13.98 -18.81 15.22
C SER A 47 -14.37 -18.54 16.66
N VAL A 48 -14.54 -17.26 17.02
CA VAL A 48 -15.04 -16.83 18.33
C VAL A 48 -16.22 -15.86 18.19
N GLY A 49 -17.04 -15.77 19.22
CA GLY A 49 -18.17 -14.84 19.27
C GLY A 49 -19.11 -14.92 18.06
N ASN A 50 -19.81 -13.83 17.81
CA ASN A 50 -20.80 -13.72 16.73
C ASN A 50 -20.60 -12.48 15.83
N VAL A 51 -19.51 -11.73 15.98
CA VAL A 51 -19.14 -10.63 15.10
C VAL A 51 -17.93 -11.05 14.28
N SER A 52 -18.01 -10.93 12.97
CA SER A 52 -16.88 -11.16 12.06
C SER A 52 -16.64 -9.92 11.23
N ILE A 53 -15.39 -9.50 11.12
CA ILE A 53 -14.99 -8.36 10.31
C ILE A 53 -14.04 -8.87 9.23
N LEU A 54 -14.39 -8.60 7.98
CA LEU A 54 -13.52 -8.79 6.83
C LEU A 54 -12.87 -7.45 6.49
N HIS A 55 -11.57 -7.47 6.21
CA HIS A 55 -10.83 -6.25 5.90
C HIS A 55 -9.91 -6.45 4.70
N ILE A 56 -9.94 -5.47 3.80
CA ILE A 56 -8.98 -5.28 2.71
C ILE A 56 -8.45 -3.85 2.76
N CYS A 57 -7.35 -3.59 2.10
CA CYS A 57 -6.79 -2.26 1.88
C CYS A 57 -5.92 -2.26 0.62
N ASP A 58 -5.62 -1.08 0.11
CA ASP A 58 -4.62 -0.86 -0.94
C ASP A 58 -4.83 -1.78 -2.15
N LEU A 59 -6.10 -1.94 -2.59
CA LEU A 59 -6.44 -2.77 -3.74
C LEU A 59 -5.85 -2.22 -5.04
N HIS A 60 -5.66 -0.88 -5.13
CA HIS A 60 -5.15 -0.18 -6.30
C HIS A 60 -5.82 -0.61 -7.61
N ALA A 61 -7.15 -0.79 -7.55
CA ALA A 61 -7.98 -1.18 -8.67
C ALA A 61 -7.64 -2.52 -9.35
N HIS A 62 -6.85 -3.39 -8.72
CA HIS A 62 -6.47 -4.69 -9.27
C HIS A 62 -7.63 -5.68 -9.16
N LEU A 63 -8.52 -5.65 -10.15
CA LEU A 63 -9.68 -6.54 -10.20
C LEU A 63 -9.31 -7.98 -10.57
N LYS A 64 -8.25 -8.16 -11.39
CA LYS A 64 -7.75 -9.47 -11.84
C LYS A 64 -6.60 -9.96 -10.95
N PRO A 65 -6.38 -11.28 -10.87
CA PRO A 65 -5.18 -11.83 -10.23
C PRO A 65 -3.89 -11.38 -10.92
N LEU A 66 -2.85 -11.10 -10.12
CA LEU A 66 -1.54 -10.64 -10.57
C LEU A 66 -0.41 -11.40 -9.88
N TYR A 67 0.82 -11.18 -10.33
CA TYR A 67 2.02 -11.46 -9.54
C TYR A 67 2.42 -10.20 -8.79
N TRP A 68 2.74 -10.33 -7.51
CA TRP A 68 3.21 -9.23 -6.69
C TRP A 68 4.33 -9.67 -5.76
N ARG A 69 5.57 -9.25 -6.10
CA ARG A 69 6.78 -9.55 -5.33
C ARG A 69 6.94 -8.54 -4.21
N GLU A 70 7.11 -9.03 -2.99
CA GLU A 70 7.43 -8.20 -1.83
C GLU A 70 8.83 -7.57 -1.93
N PRO A 71 9.10 -6.46 -1.22
CA PRO A 71 10.38 -5.77 -1.29
C PRO A 71 11.54 -6.64 -0.81
N SER A 72 12.70 -6.45 -1.44
CA SER A 72 13.98 -7.01 -0.99
C SER A 72 14.75 -6.07 -0.07
N THR A 73 14.40 -4.79 -0.08
CA THR A 73 14.94 -3.75 0.79
C THR A 73 13.79 -2.93 1.34
N LEU A 74 13.60 -2.98 2.66
CA LEU A 74 12.53 -2.27 3.35
C LEU A 74 13.13 -1.54 4.56
N LEU A 75 13.43 -0.26 4.38
CA LEU A 75 14.13 0.57 5.34
C LEU A 75 13.33 1.83 5.71
N SER A 76 13.49 2.26 6.93
CA SER A 76 12.92 3.48 7.51
C SER A 76 13.91 4.10 8.49
N ALA A 77 13.45 4.98 9.35
CA ALA A 77 14.30 5.52 10.43
C ALA A 77 14.98 4.40 11.22
N PRO A 78 16.24 4.58 11.67
CA PRO A 78 17.02 3.52 12.33
C PRO A 78 16.36 2.88 13.55
N SER A 79 15.47 3.60 14.23
CA SER A 79 14.70 3.11 15.38
C SER A 79 13.57 2.14 15.00
N LEU A 80 13.11 2.19 13.75
CA LEU A 80 11.99 1.40 13.24
C LEU A 80 12.46 0.16 12.48
N VAL A 81 13.68 0.20 11.92
CA VAL A 81 14.26 -0.92 11.17
C VAL A 81 14.33 -2.19 12.02
N GLY A 82 13.88 -3.31 11.47
CA GLY A 82 13.83 -4.62 12.15
C GLY A 82 12.57 -4.85 12.99
N ASN A 83 11.65 -3.89 13.01
CA ASN A 83 10.32 -4.05 13.60
C ASN A 83 9.28 -4.41 12.52
N PRO A 84 8.12 -4.97 12.89
CA PRO A 84 7.00 -5.17 11.95
C PRO A 84 6.71 -3.91 11.14
N GLY A 85 6.47 -4.07 9.84
CA GLY A 85 6.39 -3.00 8.86
C GLY A 85 7.74 -2.61 8.24
N PHE A 86 8.89 -3.04 8.81
CA PHE A 86 10.24 -2.80 8.30
C PHE A 86 11.12 -4.03 8.41
N ILE A 87 10.55 -5.19 8.13
CA ILE A 87 11.22 -6.49 8.01
C ILE A 87 10.82 -7.12 6.67
N CYS A 88 11.74 -7.82 6.01
CA CYS A 88 11.47 -8.48 4.73
C CYS A 88 12.22 -9.80 4.59
N GLY A 89 11.90 -10.60 3.59
CA GLY A 89 12.62 -11.81 3.25
C GLY A 89 12.76 -12.79 4.42
N GLN A 90 14.00 -13.24 4.71
CA GLN A 90 14.24 -14.21 5.76
C GLN A 90 13.92 -13.68 7.17
N GLU A 91 14.16 -12.38 7.42
CA GLU A 91 13.82 -11.76 8.72
C GLU A 91 12.31 -11.74 8.97
N PHE A 92 11.51 -11.52 7.92
CA PHE A 92 10.05 -11.63 8.01
C PHE A 92 9.63 -13.06 8.38
N LEU A 93 10.18 -14.07 7.68
CA LEU A 93 9.91 -15.48 7.98
C LEU A 93 10.32 -15.83 9.41
N ASN A 94 11.49 -15.38 9.86
CA ASN A 94 11.98 -15.63 11.22
C ASN A 94 11.04 -15.02 12.27
N TYR A 95 10.60 -13.78 12.04
CA TYR A 95 9.73 -13.05 12.98
C TYR A 95 8.36 -13.73 13.14
N TYR A 96 7.78 -14.21 12.03
CA TYR A 96 6.46 -14.84 12.01
C TYR A 96 6.50 -16.38 12.07
N ASN A 97 7.67 -16.99 12.27
CA ASN A 97 7.91 -18.45 12.28
C ASN A 97 7.54 -19.13 10.95
N GLY A 98 7.66 -18.41 9.84
CA GLY A 98 7.44 -18.92 8.48
C GLY A 98 8.58 -19.83 8.00
N LYS A 99 8.34 -20.56 6.91
CA LYS A 99 9.34 -21.44 6.26
C LYS A 99 9.52 -21.04 4.80
N GLN A 100 10.76 -21.09 4.31
CA GLN A 100 11.04 -20.91 2.89
C GLN A 100 10.33 -21.95 2.01
N ASN A 101 10.10 -21.59 0.75
CA ASN A 101 9.48 -22.44 -0.29
C ASN A 101 8.06 -22.91 0.02
N THR A 102 7.34 -22.17 0.87
CA THR A 102 5.93 -22.37 1.20
C THR A 102 5.05 -21.36 0.50
N LEU A 103 3.73 -21.52 0.61
CA LEU A 103 2.75 -20.51 0.15
C LEU A 103 2.93 -19.18 0.90
N ASP A 104 3.11 -19.23 2.22
CA ASP A 104 3.35 -18.04 3.04
C ASP A 104 4.62 -17.29 2.58
N ALA A 105 5.73 -18.00 2.38
CA ALA A 105 6.96 -17.39 1.88
C ALA A 105 6.77 -16.73 0.51
N TYR A 106 5.94 -17.32 -0.36
CA TYR A 106 5.61 -16.75 -1.67
C TYR A 106 4.77 -15.48 -1.55
N PHE A 107 3.82 -15.46 -0.62
CA PHE A 107 2.96 -14.31 -0.40
C PHE A 107 3.65 -13.18 0.38
N ASP A 108 4.51 -13.54 1.34
CA ASP A 108 5.04 -12.61 2.34
C ASP A 108 6.45 -12.10 2.01
N THR A 109 7.15 -12.68 1.00
CA THR A 109 8.55 -12.37 0.74
C THR A 109 8.92 -12.37 -0.74
N TYR A 110 10.12 -11.83 -1.03
CA TYR A 110 10.73 -11.91 -2.36
C TYR A 110 11.53 -13.20 -2.61
N LEU A 111 11.70 -14.06 -1.60
CA LEU A 111 12.57 -15.24 -1.67
C LEU A 111 12.04 -16.27 -2.67
N ASN A 112 12.90 -16.67 -3.61
CA ASN A 112 12.58 -17.65 -4.67
C ASN A 112 11.30 -17.32 -5.45
N PHE A 113 10.98 -16.01 -5.59
CA PHE A 113 9.68 -15.52 -6.07
C PHE A 113 9.30 -16.09 -7.43
N ASP A 114 10.24 -16.13 -8.40
CA ASP A 114 9.96 -16.63 -9.76
C ASP A 114 9.59 -18.12 -9.77
N GLU A 115 10.31 -18.93 -8.99
CA GLU A 115 10.02 -20.38 -8.88
C GLU A 115 8.68 -20.61 -8.18
N LEU A 116 8.43 -19.87 -7.10
CA LEU A 116 7.20 -19.99 -6.32
C LEU A 116 6.00 -19.44 -7.11
N GLY A 117 6.19 -18.37 -7.89
CA GLY A 117 5.15 -17.84 -8.78
C GLY A 117 4.73 -18.85 -9.85
N LYS A 118 5.69 -19.54 -10.46
CA LYS A 118 5.40 -20.66 -11.41
C LYS A 118 4.70 -21.83 -10.72
N LYS A 119 5.02 -22.07 -9.45
CA LYS A 119 4.45 -23.18 -8.67
C LYS A 119 3.03 -22.89 -8.15
N PHE A 120 2.79 -21.71 -7.59
CA PHE A 120 1.54 -21.36 -6.91
C PHE A 120 0.60 -20.51 -7.78
N GLY A 121 1.10 -19.92 -8.87
CA GLY A 121 0.32 -19.08 -9.77
C GLY A 121 0.12 -17.66 -9.23
N LYS A 122 -0.82 -16.94 -9.85
CA LYS A 122 -1.16 -15.56 -9.49
C LYS A 122 -1.90 -15.49 -8.15
N MET A 123 -1.89 -14.31 -7.55
CA MET A 123 -2.53 -13.99 -6.27
C MET A 123 -3.54 -12.85 -6.43
N GLY A 124 -4.44 -12.70 -5.47
CA GLY A 124 -5.46 -11.66 -5.49
C GLY A 124 -6.61 -11.93 -6.43
N GLY A 125 -7.24 -10.85 -6.87
CA GLY A 125 -8.41 -10.85 -7.74
C GLY A 125 -9.73 -10.78 -6.97
N VAL A 126 -10.55 -9.77 -7.32
CA VAL A 126 -11.78 -9.43 -6.59
C VAL A 126 -12.81 -10.58 -6.62
N ALA A 127 -12.87 -11.34 -7.71
CA ALA A 127 -13.78 -12.51 -7.79
C ALA A 127 -13.38 -13.63 -6.80
N HIS A 128 -12.09 -13.78 -6.48
CA HIS A 128 -11.60 -14.74 -5.49
C HIS A 128 -11.84 -14.23 -4.05
N ILE A 129 -11.66 -12.92 -3.82
CA ILE A 129 -12.02 -12.26 -2.54
C ILE A 129 -13.53 -12.45 -2.26
N LYS A 130 -14.37 -12.25 -3.29
CA LYS A 130 -15.83 -12.46 -3.15
C LYS A 130 -16.17 -13.87 -2.71
N THR A 131 -15.49 -14.87 -3.24
CA THR A 131 -15.69 -16.28 -2.82
C THR A 131 -15.37 -16.45 -1.34
N ILE A 132 -14.24 -15.92 -0.85
CA ILE A 132 -13.90 -15.97 0.58
C ILE A 132 -14.97 -15.26 1.42
N ALA A 133 -15.36 -14.05 1.02
CA ALA A 133 -16.39 -13.28 1.73
C ALA A 133 -17.72 -14.01 1.80
N ASN A 134 -18.14 -14.66 0.71
CA ASN A 134 -19.37 -15.46 0.66
C ASN A 134 -19.28 -16.70 1.57
N GLU A 135 -18.12 -17.37 1.62
CA GLU A 135 -17.92 -18.51 2.52
C GLU A 135 -18.00 -18.09 4.00
N VAL A 136 -17.38 -16.95 4.35
CA VAL A 136 -17.46 -16.42 5.72
C VAL A 136 -18.91 -16.00 6.05
N ARG A 137 -19.62 -15.34 5.13
CA ARG A 137 -21.03 -14.98 5.33
C ARG A 137 -21.92 -16.21 5.48
N ARG A 138 -21.63 -17.28 4.74
CA ARG A 138 -22.36 -18.56 4.87
C ARG A 138 -22.10 -19.26 6.21
N ASP A 139 -20.85 -19.24 6.67
CA ASP A 139 -20.42 -19.86 7.93
C ASP A 139 -20.94 -19.11 9.15
N ARG A 140 -20.92 -17.77 9.10
CA ARG A 140 -21.20 -16.92 10.26
C ARG A 140 -22.64 -16.37 10.31
N GLY A 141 -23.36 -16.37 9.19
CA GLY A 141 -24.58 -15.58 8.96
C GLY A 141 -24.22 -14.19 8.41
N ALA A 142 -24.90 -13.76 7.36
CA ALA A 142 -24.55 -12.51 6.68
C ALA A 142 -24.69 -11.28 7.59
N GLU A 143 -25.65 -11.28 8.50
CA GLU A 143 -25.91 -10.22 9.50
C GLU A 143 -24.83 -10.11 10.58
N ASN A 144 -23.96 -11.11 10.66
CA ASN A 144 -22.85 -11.19 11.60
C ASN A 144 -21.50 -10.78 10.97
N VAL A 145 -21.50 -10.37 9.69
CA VAL A 145 -20.28 -10.09 8.94
C VAL A 145 -20.29 -8.64 8.44
N LEU A 146 -19.30 -7.86 8.85
CA LEU A 146 -19.01 -6.53 8.34
C LEU A 146 -17.79 -6.60 7.42
N PHE A 147 -17.85 -5.99 6.24
CA PHE A 147 -16.73 -5.96 5.31
C PHE A 147 -16.26 -4.51 5.09
N VAL A 148 -15.00 -4.23 5.43
CA VAL A 148 -14.44 -2.87 5.42
C VAL A 148 -13.18 -2.77 4.55
N ASP A 149 -12.93 -1.56 4.05
CA ASP A 149 -11.82 -1.24 3.15
C ASP A 149 -11.08 0.00 3.68
N SER A 150 -9.79 -0.15 4.00
CA SER A 150 -8.95 0.96 4.49
C SER A 150 -8.46 1.89 3.37
N GLY A 151 -9.10 1.88 2.19
CA GLY A 151 -8.85 2.84 1.11
C GLY A 151 -7.70 2.47 0.18
N ASP A 152 -7.39 3.40 -0.70
CA ASP A 152 -6.45 3.22 -1.81
C ASP A 152 -6.92 2.16 -2.81
N THR A 153 -8.21 2.18 -3.07
CA THR A 153 -8.88 1.15 -3.86
C THR A 153 -9.20 1.60 -5.28
N TRP A 154 -9.53 2.90 -5.52
CA TRP A 154 -10.13 3.33 -6.79
C TRP A 154 -9.14 3.64 -7.91
N GLN A 155 -7.83 3.68 -7.63
CA GLN A 155 -6.80 4.12 -8.58
C GLN A 155 -5.70 3.05 -8.70
N GLY A 156 -5.07 2.88 -9.90
CA GLY A 156 -3.87 2.07 -10.12
C GLY A 156 -3.85 1.21 -11.38
N THR A 157 -4.97 1.10 -12.12
CA THR A 157 -5.05 0.27 -13.35
C THR A 157 -5.67 1.02 -14.54
N ALA A 158 -5.51 0.46 -15.75
CA ALA A 158 -6.13 0.99 -16.97
C ALA A 158 -7.64 1.15 -16.83
N VAL A 159 -8.34 0.15 -16.28
CA VAL A 159 -9.80 0.18 -16.14
C VAL A 159 -10.23 1.28 -15.17
N ALA A 160 -9.51 1.45 -14.07
CA ALA A 160 -9.76 2.54 -13.13
C ALA A 160 -9.59 3.92 -13.79
N LEU A 161 -8.47 4.12 -14.52
CA LEU A 161 -8.19 5.36 -15.23
C LEU A 161 -9.27 5.66 -16.29
N LYS A 162 -9.58 4.68 -17.15
CA LYS A 162 -10.53 4.82 -18.27
C LYS A 162 -11.98 4.98 -17.81
N SER A 163 -12.39 4.35 -16.71
CA SER A 163 -13.72 4.51 -16.11
C SER A 163 -13.81 5.67 -15.11
N ARG A 164 -12.69 6.36 -14.85
CA ARG A 164 -12.59 7.37 -13.80
C ARG A 164 -13.12 6.88 -12.46
N GLY A 165 -12.66 5.67 -12.05
CA GLY A 165 -13.01 5.02 -10.78
C GLY A 165 -14.33 4.26 -10.76
N GLU A 166 -15.27 4.48 -11.69
CA GLU A 166 -16.63 3.95 -11.63
C GLU A 166 -16.69 2.41 -11.61
N ALA A 167 -15.90 1.75 -12.48
CA ALA A 167 -15.86 0.29 -12.51
C ALA A 167 -15.35 -0.31 -11.19
N ILE A 168 -14.52 0.41 -10.45
CA ILE A 168 -13.98 -0.08 -9.18
C ILE A 168 -15.01 0.07 -8.06
N VAL A 169 -15.73 1.19 -8.02
CA VAL A 169 -16.85 1.36 -7.07
C VAL A 169 -17.93 0.30 -7.29
N GLU A 170 -18.26 -0.04 -8.56
CA GLU A 170 -19.20 -1.12 -8.88
C GLU A 170 -18.66 -2.48 -8.39
N ALA A 171 -17.35 -2.74 -8.54
CA ALA A 171 -16.72 -3.96 -8.01
C ALA A 171 -16.78 -4.01 -6.46
N GLN A 172 -16.56 -2.91 -5.76
CA GLN A 172 -16.73 -2.84 -4.29
C GLN A 172 -18.18 -3.09 -3.88
N ASN A 173 -19.16 -2.55 -4.61
CA ASN A 173 -20.58 -2.81 -4.38
C ASN A 173 -20.91 -4.32 -4.55
N LEU A 174 -20.34 -4.97 -5.56
CA LEU A 174 -20.47 -6.41 -5.76
C LEU A 174 -19.80 -7.23 -4.65
N LEU A 175 -18.67 -6.78 -4.11
CA LEU A 175 -18.04 -7.38 -2.93
C LEU A 175 -18.93 -7.27 -1.70
N GLY A 176 -19.71 -6.19 -1.62
CA GLY A 176 -20.49 -5.81 -0.45
C GLY A 176 -19.60 -5.21 0.64
N ILE A 177 -18.79 -4.19 0.27
CA ILE A 177 -18.06 -3.36 1.21
C ILE A 177 -19.05 -2.45 1.93
N ASP A 178 -19.02 -2.45 3.26
CA ASP A 178 -19.97 -1.70 4.10
C ASP A 178 -19.43 -0.32 4.51
N VAL A 179 -18.10 -0.19 4.64
CA VAL A 179 -17.44 1.07 5.08
C VAL A 179 -16.06 1.17 4.45
N MET A 180 -15.68 2.38 4.01
CA MET A 180 -14.33 2.66 3.52
C MET A 180 -13.83 4.04 3.94
N VAL A 181 -12.50 4.24 3.83
CA VAL A 181 -11.79 5.53 3.89
C VAL A 181 -11.08 5.80 2.56
N GLY A 182 -10.37 6.92 2.43
CA GLY A 182 -9.74 7.27 1.15
C GLY A 182 -8.30 7.76 1.24
N HIS A 183 -7.59 7.65 0.08
CA HIS A 183 -6.28 8.22 -0.20
C HIS A 183 -6.16 8.62 -1.68
N TRP A 184 -5.75 7.70 -2.57
CA TRP A 184 -5.64 7.98 -4.01
C TRP A 184 -7.01 8.10 -4.71
N GLU A 185 -8.11 7.85 -4.01
CA GLU A 185 -9.46 8.19 -4.44
C GLU A 185 -9.55 9.68 -4.80
N PHE A 186 -8.87 10.53 -4.04
CA PHE A 186 -8.88 11.98 -4.23
C PHE A 186 -8.19 12.46 -5.51
N THR A 187 -7.44 11.61 -6.21
CA THR A 187 -6.81 11.95 -7.50
C THR A 187 -7.80 12.20 -8.63
N TYR A 188 -9.06 11.83 -8.45
CA TYR A 188 -10.12 12.11 -9.42
C TYR A 188 -10.69 13.53 -9.31
N GLY A 189 -10.30 14.30 -8.28
CA GLY A 189 -10.83 15.63 -7.99
C GLY A 189 -12.14 15.57 -7.20
N LYS A 190 -12.46 16.67 -6.49
CA LYS A 190 -13.58 16.75 -5.53
C LYS A 190 -14.91 16.30 -6.11
N GLU A 191 -15.30 16.87 -7.24
CA GLU A 191 -16.61 16.63 -7.88
C GLU A 191 -16.76 15.15 -8.22
N ARG A 192 -15.72 14.56 -8.84
CA ARG A 192 -15.78 13.15 -9.22
C ARG A 192 -15.76 12.21 -8.02
N VAL A 193 -15.01 12.53 -6.97
CA VAL A 193 -15.01 11.77 -5.72
C VAL A 193 -16.41 11.74 -5.10
N MET A 194 -17.10 12.88 -5.03
CA MET A 194 -18.47 12.96 -4.50
C MET A 194 -19.45 12.14 -5.35
N GLU A 195 -19.37 12.24 -6.70
CA GLU A 195 -20.17 11.38 -7.60
C GLU A 195 -19.94 9.88 -7.37
N LEU A 196 -18.70 9.46 -7.11
CA LEU A 196 -18.34 8.07 -6.86
C LEU A 196 -18.86 7.61 -5.49
N ILE A 197 -18.80 8.47 -4.47
CA ILE A 197 -19.36 8.19 -3.14
C ILE A 197 -20.88 8.03 -3.20
N GLU A 198 -21.59 8.81 -4.00
CA GLU A 198 -23.03 8.64 -4.22
C GLU A 198 -23.40 7.28 -4.86
N LYS A 199 -22.48 6.70 -5.66
CA LYS A 199 -22.65 5.40 -6.29
C LYS A 199 -22.21 4.24 -5.39
N PHE A 200 -21.45 4.51 -4.35
CA PHE A 200 -20.98 3.52 -3.40
C PHE A 200 -22.09 3.14 -2.42
N ASN A 201 -22.36 1.85 -2.27
CA ASN A 201 -23.44 1.35 -1.41
C ASN A 201 -23.10 1.37 0.09
N GLY A 202 -21.83 1.57 0.45
CA GLY A 202 -21.36 1.65 1.83
C GLY A 202 -21.23 3.09 2.34
N ASP A 203 -20.70 3.24 3.56
CA ASP A 203 -20.33 4.54 4.11
C ASP A 203 -18.88 4.88 3.76
N PHE A 204 -18.66 6.05 3.15
CA PHE A 204 -17.33 6.66 3.05
C PHE A 204 -17.13 7.58 4.27
N ILE A 205 -16.12 7.31 5.10
CA ILE A 205 -15.90 8.02 6.36
C ILE A 205 -14.49 8.62 6.43
N ALA A 206 -14.38 9.86 6.93
CA ALA A 206 -13.08 10.48 7.20
C ALA A 206 -13.24 11.64 8.19
N GLN A 207 -12.70 11.51 9.40
CA GLN A 207 -12.78 12.55 10.43
C GLN A 207 -11.83 13.72 10.18
N ASN A 208 -10.83 13.53 9.35
CA ASN A 208 -9.70 14.43 9.16
C ASN A 208 -9.73 15.24 7.85
N VAL A 209 -10.80 15.15 7.08
CA VAL A 209 -11.00 15.97 5.89
C VAL A 209 -11.99 17.09 6.24
N ILE A 210 -11.48 18.33 6.25
CA ILE A 210 -12.23 19.51 6.68
C ILE A 210 -12.42 20.44 5.51
N ASP A 211 -13.61 21.00 5.37
CA ASP A 211 -13.90 22.08 4.44
C ASP A 211 -13.14 23.34 4.85
N ASN A 212 -12.21 23.76 4.01
CA ASN A 212 -11.35 24.92 4.23
C ASN A 212 -11.67 26.08 3.24
N ASP A 213 -12.79 25.99 2.53
CA ASP A 213 -13.26 27.04 1.66
C ASP A 213 -14.02 28.09 2.50
N THR A 214 -13.42 29.27 2.67
CA THR A 214 -14.00 30.38 3.46
C THR A 214 -15.32 30.93 2.90
N PHE A 215 -15.70 30.54 1.69
CA PHE A 215 -16.99 30.92 1.06
C PHE A 215 -18.02 29.80 1.15
N SER A 216 -17.65 28.64 1.73
CA SER A 216 -18.56 27.50 1.91
C SER A 216 -19.45 27.71 3.13
N ASP A 217 -20.71 27.27 3.04
CA ASP A 217 -21.62 27.19 4.18
C ASP A 217 -21.19 26.15 5.23
N THR A 218 -20.29 25.23 4.86
CA THR A 218 -19.73 24.17 5.73
C THR A 218 -18.29 24.42 6.13
N PHE A 219 -17.83 25.68 6.05
CA PHE A 219 -16.46 26.06 6.46
C PHE A 219 -16.12 25.55 7.87
N GLU A 220 -14.94 24.92 8.03
CA GLU A 220 -14.47 24.25 9.25
C GLU A 220 -15.26 22.99 9.69
N GLU A 221 -16.24 22.53 8.92
CA GLU A 221 -16.91 21.25 9.17
C GLU A 221 -16.20 20.09 8.47
N THR A 222 -16.48 18.86 8.93
CA THR A 222 -15.98 17.65 8.25
C THR A 222 -16.71 17.47 6.91
N VAL A 223 -15.95 17.25 5.84
CA VAL A 223 -16.50 16.99 4.49
C VAL A 223 -17.27 15.68 4.44
N PHE A 224 -16.78 14.68 5.15
CA PHE A 224 -17.37 13.34 5.22
C PHE A 224 -17.86 13.05 6.63
N LYS A 225 -18.69 12.00 6.78
CA LYS A 225 -19.04 11.48 8.10
C LYS A 225 -17.74 11.13 8.85
N PRO A 226 -17.51 11.65 10.07
CA PRO A 226 -16.28 11.34 10.81
C PRO A 226 -16.24 9.90 11.32
N TYR A 227 -17.40 9.31 11.57
CA TYR A 227 -17.58 7.93 12.02
C TYR A 227 -18.94 7.38 11.59
N THR A 228 -19.09 6.07 11.69
CA THR A 228 -20.39 5.38 11.53
C THR A 228 -20.56 4.30 12.59
N VAL A 229 -21.81 3.89 12.84
CA VAL A 229 -22.15 2.78 13.73
C VAL A 229 -22.90 1.71 12.94
N LYS A 230 -22.40 0.48 12.95
CA LYS A 230 -23.04 -0.68 12.32
C LYS A 230 -23.52 -1.66 13.38
N ILE A 231 -24.66 -2.28 13.13
CA ILE A 231 -25.14 -3.40 13.95
C ILE A 231 -24.70 -4.70 13.31
N VAL A 232 -23.86 -5.45 13.99
CA VAL A 232 -23.26 -6.69 13.50
C VAL A 232 -23.41 -7.77 14.58
N GLY A 233 -24.07 -8.88 14.28
CA GLY A 233 -24.32 -9.95 15.25
C GLY A 233 -25.06 -9.50 16.52
N GLY A 234 -25.89 -8.46 16.40
CA GLY A 234 -26.63 -7.86 17.52
C GLY A 234 -25.81 -6.85 18.35
N HIS A 235 -24.56 -6.58 17.98
CA HIS A 235 -23.66 -5.63 18.65
C HIS A 235 -23.49 -4.34 17.87
N LYS A 236 -23.30 -3.22 18.59
CA LYS A 236 -22.97 -1.93 18.00
C LYS A 236 -21.45 -1.82 17.78
N ILE A 237 -21.03 -1.75 16.55
CA ILE A 237 -19.62 -1.54 16.16
C ILE A 237 -19.46 -0.11 15.67
N GLY A 238 -18.68 0.69 16.40
CA GLY A 238 -18.33 2.05 16.01
C GLY A 238 -17.06 2.05 15.15
N LEU A 239 -17.11 2.75 14.00
CA LEU A 239 -15.95 2.89 13.11
C LEU A 239 -15.60 4.36 12.94
N VAL A 240 -14.40 4.77 13.33
CA VAL A 240 -13.84 6.12 13.08
C VAL A 240 -13.01 6.05 11.79
N GLY A 241 -13.24 6.98 10.85
CA GLY A 241 -12.51 7.04 9.60
C GLY A 241 -11.33 8.00 9.65
N GLN A 242 -10.21 7.57 9.08
CA GLN A 242 -9.00 8.37 8.94
C GLN A 242 -8.44 8.23 7.52
N ALA A 243 -8.65 9.26 6.70
CA ALA A 243 -8.06 9.34 5.35
C ALA A 243 -6.57 9.73 5.44
N PHE A 244 -5.81 9.47 4.37
CA PHE A 244 -4.39 9.80 4.34
C PHE A 244 -4.13 11.28 4.67
N PRO A 245 -3.33 11.59 5.70
CA PRO A 245 -3.23 12.94 6.26
C PRO A 245 -2.43 13.91 5.40
N PHE A 246 -1.60 13.40 4.49
CA PHE A 246 -0.76 14.21 3.60
C PHE A 246 -1.26 14.22 2.15
N THR A 247 -2.55 13.98 1.93
CA THR A 247 -3.18 13.91 0.61
C THR A 247 -2.93 15.18 -0.22
N SER A 248 -3.00 16.37 0.37
CA SER A 248 -2.72 17.63 -0.33
C SER A 248 -1.26 17.81 -0.75
N THR A 249 -0.32 17.09 -0.12
CA THR A 249 1.10 17.08 -0.50
C THR A 249 1.37 16.03 -1.58
N ALA A 250 0.70 14.88 -1.49
CA ALA A 250 0.87 13.76 -2.41
C ALA A 250 0.25 14.01 -3.80
N ASN A 251 -0.76 14.88 -3.88
CA ASN A 251 -1.51 15.16 -5.10
C ASN A 251 -1.28 16.59 -5.61
N PRO A 252 -1.50 16.85 -6.91
CA PRO A 252 -1.66 18.21 -7.42
C PRO A 252 -2.73 18.99 -6.64
N ALA A 253 -2.41 20.22 -6.22
CA ALA A 253 -3.22 21.01 -5.30
C ALA A 253 -4.68 21.19 -5.74
N HIS A 254 -4.94 21.29 -7.06
CA HIS A 254 -6.27 21.51 -7.62
C HIS A 254 -7.23 20.32 -7.41
N PHE A 255 -6.74 19.10 -7.09
CA PHE A 255 -7.61 17.95 -6.84
C PHE A 255 -8.35 18.05 -5.51
N THR A 256 -7.76 18.74 -4.55
CA THR A 256 -8.30 18.87 -3.19
C THR A 256 -8.45 20.32 -2.74
N GLU A 257 -8.54 21.25 -3.70
CA GLU A 257 -8.71 22.68 -3.41
C GLU A 257 -9.95 22.92 -2.54
N GLY A 258 -9.80 23.69 -1.46
CA GLY A 258 -10.86 23.93 -0.47
C GLY A 258 -11.04 22.82 0.55
N TRP A 259 -10.26 21.71 0.49
CA TRP A 259 -10.21 20.68 1.53
C TRP A 259 -8.87 20.69 2.25
N SER A 260 -8.87 20.54 3.56
CA SER A 260 -7.67 20.37 4.36
C SER A 260 -7.62 18.98 4.99
N PHE A 261 -6.43 18.40 4.99
CA PHE A 261 -6.13 17.09 5.55
C PHE A 261 -5.17 17.24 6.74
N GLY A 262 -5.01 16.19 7.54
CA GLY A 262 -4.08 16.18 8.67
C GLY A 262 -4.32 15.00 9.59
N LEU A 263 -3.41 14.73 10.51
CA LEU A 263 -3.54 13.63 11.47
C LEU A 263 -4.68 13.86 12.46
N ARG A 264 -4.81 15.08 13.00
CA ARG A 264 -5.90 15.51 13.90
C ARG A 264 -6.17 14.53 15.06
N ILE A 265 -5.12 14.12 15.78
CA ILE A 265 -5.17 13.08 16.82
C ILE A 265 -6.19 13.43 17.93
N ASP A 266 -6.28 14.69 18.33
CA ASP A 266 -7.25 15.14 19.35
C ASP A 266 -8.70 14.92 18.86
N THR A 267 -8.95 15.05 17.56
CA THR A 267 -10.26 14.83 16.96
C THR A 267 -10.60 13.34 16.91
N ILE A 268 -9.61 12.46 16.68
CA ILE A 268 -9.80 11.01 16.81
C ILE A 268 -10.27 10.68 18.24
N GLN A 269 -9.56 11.19 19.26
CA GLN A 269 -9.95 10.96 20.66
C GLN A 269 -11.36 11.47 20.96
N LYS A 270 -11.74 12.63 20.41
CA LYS A 270 -13.10 13.19 20.56
C LYS A 270 -14.14 12.20 20.02
N TYR A 271 -13.97 11.69 18.80
CA TYR A 271 -14.95 10.78 18.21
C TYR A 271 -14.96 9.40 18.85
N VAL A 272 -13.82 8.90 19.31
CA VAL A 272 -13.77 7.68 20.15
C VAL A 272 -14.58 7.86 21.42
N ASN A 273 -14.46 9.00 22.10
CA ASN A 273 -15.27 9.31 23.30
C ASN A 273 -16.77 9.42 22.95
N GLU A 274 -17.13 10.05 21.83
CA GLU A 274 -18.53 10.12 21.39
C GLU A 274 -19.12 8.72 21.13
N LEU A 275 -18.40 7.86 20.45
CA LEU A 275 -18.81 6.47 20.21
C LEU A 275 -19.01 5.70 21.53
N ARG A 276 -18.09 5.85 22.49
CA ARG A 276 -18.18 5.16 23.79
C ARG A 276 -19.29 5.73 24.68
N ASP A 277 -19.37 7.07 24.76
CA ASP A 277 -20.20 7.74 25.78
C ASP A 277 -21.60 8.07 25.29
N LYS A 278 -21.76 8.47 24.02
CA LYS A 278 -23.07 8.84 23.45
C LYS A 278 -23.72 7.66 22.72
N GLU A 279 -22.99 7.06 21.77
CA GLU A 279 -23.51 5.95 20.96
C GLU A 279 -23.57 4.62 21.73
N LYS A 280 -22.78 4.49 22.81
CA LYS A 280 -22.69 3.29 23.65
C LYS A 280 -22.34 2.05 22.81
N VAL A 281 -21.31 2.17 21.97
CA VAL A 281 -20.85 1.06 21.12
C VAL A 281 -20.13 -0.01 21.94
N ASP A 282 -20.23 -1.26 21.46
CA ASP A 282 -19.62 -2.43 22.09
C ASP A 282 -18.13 -2.57 21.72
N ALA A 283 -17.76 -2.15 20.52
CA ALA A 283 -16.37 -2.08 20.05
C ALA A 283 -16.14 -0.79 19.27
N VAL A 284 -14.91 -0.26 19.35
CA VAL A 284 -14.44 0.86 18.52
C VAL A 284 -13.31 0.40 17.62
N ILE A 285 -13.50 0.59 16.33
CA ILE A 285 -12.52 0.29 15.30
C ILE A 285 -12.14 1.61 14.62
N MET A 286 -10.85 1.85 14.45
CA MET A 286 -10.36 2.90 13.58
C MET A 286 -10.04 2.28 12.22
N LEU A 287 -10.69 2.78 11.17
CA LEU A 287 -10.37 2.44 9.80
C LEU A 287 -9.41 3.51 9.28
N SER A 288 -8.14 3.15 9.08
CA SER A 288 -7.05 4.11 8.91
C SER A 288 -6.29 3.90 7.60
N HIS A 289 -5.94 5.03 6.96
CA HIS A 289 -4.98 5.04 5.85
C HIS A 289 -3.70 5.82 6.17
N ASP A 290 -3.34 5.96 7.45
CA ASP A 290 -2.15 6.73 7.87
C ASP A 290 -0.83 5.98 7.67
N GLY A 291 -0.90 4.66 7.63
CA GLY A 291 0.27 3.78 7.60
C GLY A 291 0.70 3.30 8.98
N PHE A 292 1.35 2.14 8.99
CA PHE A 292 1.61 1.35 10.18
C PHE A 292 2.34 2.09 11.31
N SER A 293 3.39 2.86 10.98
CA SER A 293 4.18 3.58 11.99
C SER A 293 3.39 4.71 12.64
N VAL A 294 2.55 5.40 11.87
CA VAL A 294 1.66 6.46 12.34
C VAL A 294 0.57 5.86 13.21
N ASP A 295 -0.04 4.76 12.77
CA ASP A 295 -1.06 4.05 13.53
C ASP A 295 -0.56 3.53 14.89
N GLN A 296 0.71 3.09 14.95
CA GLN A 296 1.32 2.75 16.24
C GLN A 296 1.42 3.96 17.17
N GLU A 297 1.75 5.13 16.63
CA GLU A 297 1.84 6.35 17.43
C GLU A 297 0.45 6.85 17.86
N ILE A 298 -0.55 6.75 16.99
CA ILE A 298 -1.96 7.01 17.36
C ILE A 298 -2.40 6.06 18.49
N ALA A 299 -2.09 4.77 18.39
CA ALA A 299 -2.42 3.78 19.43
C ALA A 299 -1.71 4.05 20.78
N ARG A 300 -0.60 4.79 20.78
CA ARG A 300 0.06 5.24 22.02
C ARG A 300 -0.64 6.43 22.66
N GLN A 301 -1.25 7.31 21.86
CA GLN A 301 -1.81 8.58 22.29
C GLN A 301 -3.32 8.54 22.52
N VAL A 302 -4.06 7.77 21.73
CA VAL A 302 -5.53 7.69 21.77
C VAL A 302 -5.97 6.49 22.59
N ASN A 303 -6.88 6.72 23.53
CA ASN A 303 -7.45 5.68 24.39
C ASN A 303 -8.84 5.27 23.90
N GLY A 304 -9.19 3.99 24.06
CA GLY A 304 -10.53 3.50 23.80
C GLY A 304 -10.75 2.88 22.42
N ILE A 305 -9.71 2.78 21.58
CA ILE A 305 -9.73 2.03 20.31
C ILE A 305 -9.40 0.56 20.62
N ASP A 306 -10.25 -0.38 20.17
CA ASP A 306 -9.98 -1.82 20.30
C ASP A 306 -9.07 -2.32 19.18
N PHE A 307 -9.35 -1.90 17.93
CA PHE A 307 -8.60 -2.28 16.74
C PHE A 307 -8.36 -1.09 15.82
N ILE A 308 -7.20 -1.06 15.17
CA ILE A 308 -6.91 -0.23 14.01
C ILE A 308 -6.76 -1.17 12.81
N LEU A 309 -7.60 -0.98 11.79
CA LEU A 309 -7.49 -1.64 10.50
C LEU A 309 -6.78 -0.68 9.57
N SER A 310 -5.49 -0.95 9.34
CA SER A 310 -4.53 -0.04 8.72
C SER A 310 -4.38 -0.30 7.22
N GLY A 311 -4.05 0.73 6.46
CA GLY A 311 -3.66 0.69 5.05
C GLY A 311 -2.33 1.41 4.82
N HIS A 312 -2.07 1.81 3.55
CA HIS A 312 -0.97 2.63 3.08
C HIS A 312 0.41 1.96 3.03
N THR A 313 0.80 1.14 4.01
CA THR A 313 2.15 0.55 4.04
C THR A 313 2.30 -0.68 3.15
N HIS A 314 1.20 -1.29 2.71
CA HIS A 314 1.15 -2.47 1.84
C HIS A 314 1.69 -3.77 2.44
N ASP A 315 2.17 -3.74 3.69
CA ASP A 315 2.73 -4.93 4.35
C ASP A 315 1.62 -5.79 4.95
N PRO A 316 1.70 -7.13 4.85
CA PRO A 316 0.77 -7.98 5.57
C PRO A 316 1.15 -8.12 7.04
N SER A 317 0.15 -8.23 7.92
CA SER A 317 0.38 -8.62 9.32
C SER A 317 -0.20 -10.01 9.58
N PRO A 318 0.60 -11.10 9.53
CA PRO A 318 0.13 -12.46 9.82
C PRO A 318 -0.49 -12.62 11.22
N ARG A 319 -0.17 -11.73 12.13
CA ARG A 319 -0.79 -11.61 13.46
C ARG A 319 -0.92 -10.12 13.84
N PRO A 320 -1.93 -9.75 14.66
CA PRO A 320 -2.08 -8.37 15.12
C PRO A 320 -0.86 -7.87 15.87
N ILE A 321 -0.51 -6.61 15.66
CA ILE A 321 0.55 -5.93 16.42
C ILE A 321 -0.12 -5.15 17.54
N ILE A 322 0.31 -5.39 18.77
CA ILE A 322 -0.34 -4.82 19.96
C ILE A 322 0.47 -3.62 20.46
N VAL A 323 -0.19 -2.46 20.52
CA VAL A 323 0.37 -1.24 21.11
C VAL A 323 -0.58 -0.77 22.21
N ASN A 324 -0.10 -0.73 23.46
CA ASN A 324 -0.95 -0.58 24.63
C ASN A 324 -2.06 -1.66 24.61
N ASN A 325 -3.34 -1.26 24.53
CA ASN A 325 -4.48 -2.17 24.43
C ASN A 325 -5.06 -2.27 23.03
N THR A 326 -4.54 -1.52 22.06
CA THR A 326 -5.02 -1.47 20.68
C THR A 326 -4.30 -2.50 19.83
N LYS A 327 -5.04 -3.24 19.00
CA LYS A 327 -4.53 -4.24 18.05
C LYS A 327 -4.53 -3.63 16.66
N ILE A 328 -3.38 -3.62 15.98
CA ILE A 328 -3.21 -3.08 14.65
C ILE A 328 -3.11 -4.24 13.66
N ILE A 329 -3.90 -4.18 12.60
CA ILE A 329 -4.02 -5.19 11.54
C ILE A 329 -3.81 -4.50 10.19
N ILE A 330 -3.02 -5.12 9.30
CA ILE A 330 -2.80 -4.69 7.92
C ILE A 330 -3.06 -5.88 7.01
N SER A 331 -3.81 -5.67 5.92
CA SER A 331 -4.22 -6.74 4.99
C SER A 331 -3.38 -6.78 3.70
N GLY A 332 -2.12 -6.31 3.76
CA GLY A 332 -1.25 -6.26 2.59
C GLY A 332 -1.73 -5.25 1.56
N SER A 333 -1.71 -5.64 0.29
CA SER A 333 -2.14 -4.79 -0.83
C SER A 333 -2.57 -5.62 -2.04
N HIS A 334 -3.07 -4.96 -3.10
CA HIS A 334 -3.40 -5.57 -4.41
C HIS A 334 -4.38 -6.75 -4.32
N GLY A 335 -5.17 -6.80 -3.24
CA GLY A 335 -6.08 -7.90 -2.99
C GLY A 335 -5.40 -9.26 -2.73
N LYS A 336 -4.10 -9.27 -2.43
CA LYS A 336 -3.36 -10.50 -2.09
C LYS A 336 -3.90 -11.20 -0.86
N TYR A 337 -4.46 -10.42 0.06
CA TYR A 337 -5.00 -10.90 1.31
C TYR A 337 -6.40 -10.35 1.56
N ILE A 338 -7.14 -11.09 2.33
CA ILE A 338 -8.31 -10.62 3.06
C ILE A 338 -8.14 -11.03 4.52
N SER A 339 -8.18 -10.09 5.43
CA SER A 339 -8.15 -10.38 6.86
C SER A 339 -9.54 -10.73 7.36
N ARG A 340 -9.63 -11.76 8.20
CA ARG A 340 -10.81 -12.09 9.00
C ARG A 340 -10.50 -11.89 10.47
N LEU A 341 -11.31 -11.09 11.14
CA LEU A 341 -11.27 -10.80 12.57
C LEU A 341 -12.62 -11.17 13.19
N ASP A 342 -12.66 -12.20 14.01
CA ASP A 342 -13.85 -12.58 14.78
C ASP A 342 -13.73 -12.01 16.19
N LEU A 343 -14.83 -11.45 16.73
CA LEU A 343 -14.90 -10.84 18.06
C LEU A 343 -15.89 -11.57 18.95
N ASP A 344 -15.47 -11.88 20.19
CA ASP A 344 -16.37 -12.26 21.28
C ASP A 344 -16.65 -11.03 22.14
N ILE A 345 -17.90 -10.58 22.11
CA ILE A 345 -18.34 -9.36 22.79
C ILE A 345 -19.26 -9.75 23.94
N LYS A 346 -18.91 -9.32 25.16
CA LYS A 346 -19.71 -9.52 26.38
C LYS A 346 -19.73 -8.25 27.23
N ASN A 347 -20.90 -7.90 27.74
CA ASN A 347 -21.07 -6.74 28.61
C ASN A 347 -20.51 -5.45 27.98
N HIS A 348 -20.80 -5.21 26.70
CA HIS A 348 -20.35 -4.05 25.92
C HIS A 348 -18.81 -3.91 25.81
N LYS A 349 -18.10 -5.05 25.77
CA LYS A 349 -16.63 -5.07 25.61
C LYS A 349 -16.20 -6.28 24.79
N VAL A 350 -15.18 -6.11 23.99
CA VAL A 350 -14.45 -7.21 23.35
C VAL A 350 -13.67 -7.96 24.44
N VAL A 351 -14.04 -9.20 24.71
CA VAL A 351 -13.41 -10.06 25.71
C VAL A 351 -12.42 -11.05 25.11
N ASP A 352 -12.60 -11.41 23.85
CA ASP A 352 -11.69 -12.29 23.10
C ASP A 352 -11.80 -12.00 21.60
N TYR A 353 -10.81 -12.42 20.82
CA TYR A 353 -10.81 -12.31 19.37
C TYR A 353 -10.01 -13.43 18.72
N SER A 354 -10.36 -13.75 17.48
CA SER A 354 -9.57 -14.59 16.60
C SER A 354 -9.25 -13.84 15.31
N TYR A 355 -8.04 -14.01 14.79
CA TYR A 355 -7.58 -13.29 13.61
C TYR A 355 -6.85 -14.21 12.63
N LYS A 356 -7.08 -13.97 11.34
CA LYS A 356 -6.33 -14.60 10.25
C LYS A 356 -6.16 -13.66 9.07
N CYS A 357 -4.93 -13.48 8.61
CA CYS A 357 -4.60 -12.90 7.31
C CYS A 357 -4.66 -14.04 6.28
N ILE A 358 -5.70 -14.06 5.44
CA ILE A 358 -5.98 -15.15 4.51
C ILE A 358 -5.36 -14.82 3.16
N PRO A 359 -4.39 -15.61 2.65
CA PRO A 359 -3.81 -15.38 1.32
C PRO A 359 -4.83 -15.72 0.22
N VAL A 360 -5.04 -14.79 -0.70
CA VAL A 360 -5.95 -14.96 -1.84
C VAL A 360 -5.19 -15.65 -2.98
N ALA A 361 -5.02 -16.96 -2.85
CA ALA A 361 -4.35 -17.80 -3.85
C ALA A 361 -5.34 -18.14 -4.97
N SER A 362 -5.30 -17.39 -6.08
CA SER A 362 -6.28 -17.49 -7.18
C SER A 362 -6.27 -18.85 -7.90
N SER A 363 -5.19 -19.61 -7.82
CA SER A 363 -5.11 -20.98 -8.34
C SER A 363 -5.85 -22.03 -7.47
N ILE A 364 -6.20 -21.65 -6.21
CA ILE A 364 -6.81 -22.55 -5.22
C ILE A 364 -8.25 -22.14 -4.95
N ILE A 365 -8.50 -20.83 -4.87
CA ILE A 365 -9.80 -20.25 -4.55
C ILE A 365 -10.58 -20.08 -5.86
N PRO A 366 -11.76 -20.67 -6.04
CA PRO A 366 -12.55 -20.46 -7.25
C PRO A 366 -13.01 -18.99 -7.35
N ALA A 367 -13.05 -18.45 -8.56
CA ALA A 367 -13.62 -17.13 -8.81
C ALA A 367 -15.14 -17.15 -8.65
N ASP A 368 -15.71 -16.14 -7.98
CA ASP A 368 -17.15 -15.90 -7.97
C ASP A 368 -17.62 -15.57 -9.39
N GLN A 369 -18.65 -16.28 -9.87
CA GLN A 369 -19.07 -16.20 -11.26
C GLN A 369 -19.63 -14.82 -11.63
N GLN A 370 -20.42 -14.20 -10.76
CA GLN A 370 -21.04 -12.90 -11.02
C GLN A 370 -19.97 -11.79 -11.12
N VAL A 371 -19.05 -11.78 -10.16
CA VAL A 371 -17.97 -10.81 -10.14
C VAL A 371 -17.01 -11.02 -11.32
N ASN A 372 -16.71 -12.28 -11.67
CA ASN A 372 -15.85 -12.56 -12.82
C ASN A 372 -16.49 -12.09 -14.14
N GLN A 373 -17.78 -12.32 -14.35
CA GLN A 373 -18.51 -11.81 -15.53
C GLN A 373 -18.51 -10.28 -15.57
N PHE A 374 -18.64 -9.62 -14.43
CA PHE A 374 -18.52 -8.17 -14.35
C PHE A 374 -17.11 -7.70 -14.76
N ILE A 375 -16.06 -8.34 -14.24
CA ILE A 375 -14.67 -8.02 -14.60
C ILE A 375 -14.45 -8.18 -16.11
N ASP A 376 -14.91 -9.30 -16.68
CA ASP A 376 -14.81 -9.55 -18.13
C ASP A 376 -15.51 -8.44 -18.94
N LYS A 377 -16.70 -8.01 -18.49
CA LYS A 377 -17.47 -6.94 -19.14
C LYS A 377 -16.73 -5.59 -19.12
N VAL A 378 -16.15 -5.18 -17.98
CA VAL A 378 -15.49 -3.87 -17.88
C VAL A 378 -14.13 -3.83 -18.57
N TYR A 379 -13.47 -4.97 -18.74
CA TYR A 379 -12.22 -5.09 -19.50
C TYR A 379 -12.46 -5.25 -21.02
N ALA A 380 -13.61 -5.78 -21.45
CA ALA A 380 -13.90 -6.11 -22.85
C ALA A 380 -13.60 -4.97 -23.83
N PRO A 381 -13.95 -3.70 -23.59
CA PRO A 381 -13.66 -2.60 -24.50
C PRO A 381 -12.16 -2.35 -24.73
N TYR A 382 -11.33 -2.76 -23.77
CA TYR A 382 -9.90 -2.45 -23.73
C TYR A 382 -9.00 -3.66 -24.00
N ASN A 383 -9.58 -4.86 -24.17
CA ASN A 383 -8.82 -6.11 -24.26
C ASN A 383 -7.77 -6.11 -25.39
N ASN A 384 -8.07 -5.52 -26.56
CA ASN A 384 -7.11 -5.46 -27.66
C ASN A 384 -5.88 -4.63 -27.31
N GLU A 385 -6.08 -3.49 -26.66
CA GLU A 385 -5.01 -2.61 -26.20
C GLU A 385 -4.22 -3.26 -25.06
N LEU A 386 -4.91 -3.73 -24.02
CA LEU A 386 -4.28 -4.22 -22.80
C LEU A 386 -3.50 -5.52 -23.01
N ASN A 387 -3.97 -6.39 -23.91
CA ASN A 387 -3.27 -7.64 -24.24
C ASN A 387 -2.17 -7.48 -25.29
N GLU A 388 -1.93 -6.25 -25.81
CA GLU A 388 -0.84 -6.02 -26.73
C GLU A 388 0.50 -6.39 -26.10
N VAL A 389 1.24 -7.29 -26.73
CA VAL A 389 2.58 -7.68 -26.30
C VAL A 389 3.59 -6.67 -26.81
N LEU A 390 4.27 -5.99 -25.90
CA LEU A 390 5.23 -4.92 -26.19
C LEU A 390 6.66 -5.45 -26.34
N GLY A 391 7.01 -6.51 -25.59
CA GLY A 391 8.33 -7.12 -25.57
C GLY A 391 8.39 -8.27 -24.57
N ILE A 392 9.61 -8.70 -24.25
CA ILE A 392 9.88 -9.79 -23.28
C ILE A 392 10.88 -9.26 -22.25
N THR A 393 10.70 -9.63 -20.99
CA THR A 393 11.72 -9.35 -19.98
C THR A 393 12.61 -10.56 -19.77
N LYS A 394 13.92 -10.35 -19.62
CA LYS A 394 14.87 -11.39 -19.29
C LYS A 394 14.91 -11.70 -17.80
N ASN A 395 14.74 -10.68 -16.96
CA ASN A 395 14.73 -10.76 -15.52
C ASN A 395 13.39 -10.29 -14.97
N THR A 396 13.08 -10.61 -13.73
CA THR A 396 11.83 -10.17 -13.08
C THR A 396 11.76 -8.66 -12.99
N LEU A 397 10.68 -8.10 -13.53
CA LEU A 397 10.32 -6.70 -13.34
C LEU A 397 9.36 -6.58 -12.17
N TYR A 398 9.72 -5.77 -11.19
CA TYR A 398 8.94 -5.55 -9.97
C TYR A 398 8.93 -4.07 -9.59
N LYS A 399 7.97 -3.68 -8.75
CA LYS A 399 7.74 -2.28 -8.38
C LYS A 399 8.28 -1.91 -7.01
N ARG A 400 8.01 -2.71 -5.98
CA ARG A 400 8.22 -2.28 -4.60
C ARG A 400 9.62 -2.58 -4.08
N ASP A 401 10.29 -1.55 -3.60
CA ASP A 401 11.53 -1.57 -2.80
C ASP A 401 11.80 -0.15 -2.26
N THR A 402 12.61 0.05 -1.23
CA THR A 402 12.83 1.40 -0.67
C THR A 402 13.55 2.33 -1.65
N PHE A 403 14.51 1.84 -2.43
CA PHE A 403 15.38 2.69 -3.26
C PHE A 403 15.30 2.41 -4.75
N PHE A 404 15.09 1.18 -5.14
CA PHE A 404 15.22 0.74 -6.52
C PHE A 404 14.16 -0.30 -6.87
N SER A 405 13.61 -0.20 -8.06
CA SER A 405 12.80 -1.26 -8.66
C SER A 405 13.16 -1.41 -10.14
N THR A 406 13.12 -2.64 -10.62
CA THR A 406 13.47 -2.93 -12.01
C THR A 406 12.45 -2.34 -13.00
N PHE A 407 11.18 -2.22 -12.60
CA PHE A 407 10.18 -1.60 -13.48
C PHE A 407 10.29 -0.08 -13.48
N ASP A 408 10.58 0.57 -12.35
CA ASP A 408 10.82 2.03 -12.34
C ASP A 408 12.10 2.39 -13.09
N ALA A 409 13.13 1.54 -13.05
CA ALA A 409 14.33 1.72 -13.88
C ALA A 409 13.99 1.64 -15.38
N LEU A 410 13.08 0.74 -15.77
CA LEU A 410 12.57 0.67 -17.15
C LEU A 410 11.85 1.97 -17.54
N ILE A 411 10.94 2.46 -16.69
CA ILE A 411 10.23 3.73 -16.92
C ILE A 411 11.24 4.90 -17.00
N GLY A 412 12.17 4.97 -16.06
CA GLY A 412 13.22 6.01 -16.03
C GLY A 412 14.06 6.03 -17.30
N ASN A 413 14.47 4.86 -17.79
CA ASN A 413 15.20 4.74 -19.04
C ASN A 413 14.36 5.19 -20.25
N ALA A 414 13.07 4.84 -20.27
CA ALA A 414 12.15 5.21 -21.34
C ALA A 414 11.95 6.73 -21.43
N ILE A 415 11.74 7.40 -20.28
CA ILE A 415 11.55 8.85 -20.27
C ILE A 415 12.86 9.59 -20.55
N MET A 416 14.02 9.12 -20.07
CA MET A 416 15.32 9.71 -20.42
C MET A 416 15.60 9.63 -21.92
N ASP A 417 15.41 8.46 -22.52
CA ASP A 417 15.61 8.23 -23.96
C ASP A 417 14.69 9.13 -24.82
N THR A 418 13.41 9.22 -24.43
CA THR A 418 12.43 10.01 -25.19
C THR A 418 12.63 11.52 -25.04
N MET A 419 13.04 11.98 -23.86
CA MET A 419 13.17 13.40 -23.54
C MET A 419 14.60 13.93 -23.74
N ASP A 420 15.56 13.08 -24.10
CA ASP A 420 16.99 13.40 -24.21
C ASP A 420 17.48 14.12 -22.95
N SER A 421 17.28 13.50 -21.78
CA SER A 421 17.65 14.06 -20.48
C SER A 421 18.81 13.31 -19.83
N GLU A 422 19.52 13.98 -18.90
CA GLU A 422 20.66 13.41 -18.20
C GLU A 422 20.24 12.58 -16.98
N ILE A 423 19.09 12.93 -16.40
CA ILE A 423 18.56 12.33 -15.17
C ILE A 423 17.06 12.12 -15.35
N SER A 424 16.53 11.01 -14.84
CA SER A 424 15.09 10.82 -14.66
C SER A 424 14.72 10.73 -13.19
N PHE A 425 13.53 11.28 -12.86
CA PHE A 425 12.83 11.05 -11.60
C PHE A 425 11.54 10.30 -11.85
N THR A 426 11.41 9.15 -11.21
CA THR A 426 10.18 8.36 -11.16
C THR A 426 9.67 8.38 -9.72
N PRO A 427 8.38 8.68 -9.48
CA PRO A 427 7.84 8.71 -8.12
C PRO A 427 8.01 7.37 -7.39
N GLY A 428 8.19 7.44 -6.07
CA GLY A 428 8.26 6.26 -5.21
C GLY A 428 6.90 5.62 -4.92
N TYR A 429 6.00 5.56 -5.93
CA TYR A 429 4.69 4.92 -5.79
C TYR A 429 4.84 3.42 -5.52
N ARG A 430 3.93 2.87 -4.71
CA ARG A 430 4.00 1.47 -4.26
C ARG A 430 3.05 0.53 -5.00
N TRP A 431 2.11 1.04 -5.81
CA TRP A 431 1.22 0.17 -6.60
C TRP A 431 1.87 -0.31 -7.89
N GLY A 432 1.37 -1.41 -8.43
CA GLY A 432 1.85 -1.97 -9.69
C GLY A 432 1.63 -3.48 -9.79
N THR A 433 2.47 -4.12 -10.56
CA THR A 433 2.47 -5.58 -10.77
C THR A 433 3.90 -6.13 -10.81
N THR A 434 4.03 -7.43 -10.95
CA THR A 434 5.32 -8.09 -11.21
C THR A 434 5.22 -8.89 -12.50
N VAL A 435 6.23 -8.77 -13.37
CA VAL A 435 6.38 -9.59 -14.57
C VAL A 435 7.56 -10.54 -14.35
N LEU A 436 7.30 -11.86 -14.38
CA LEU A 436 8.34 -12.86 -14.11
C LEU A 436 9.40 -12.88 -15.22
N GLY A 437 10.63 -13.26 -14.88
CA GLY A 437 11.72 -13.41 -15.84
C GLY A 437 11.38 -14.41 -16.94
N GLY A 438 11.54 -13.97 -18.20
CA GLY A 438 11.18 -14.72 -19.41
C GLY A 438 9.76 -14.49 -19.93
N ASP A 439 8.90 -13.78 -19.19
CA ASP A 439 7.52 -13.51 -19.57
C ASP A 439 7.40 -12.32 -20.53
N LYS A 440 6.27 -12.26 -21.22
CA LYS A 440 5.87 -11.15 -22.08
C LYS A 440 5.48 -9.95 -21.21
N ILE A 441 5.90 -8.76 -21.64
CA ILE A 441 5.43 -7.49 -21.10
C ILE A 441 4.26 -7.03 -21.96
N THR A 442 3.09 -6.83 -21.36
CA THR A 442 1.89 -6.34 -22.02
C THR A 442 1.63 -4.88 -21.73
N MET A 443 0.75 -4.26 -22.52
CA MET A 443 0.29 -2.89 -22.24
C MET A 443 -0.44 -2.80 -20.88
N ASP A 444 -1.17 -3.85 -20.47
CA ASP A 444 -1.80 -3.95 -19.14
C ASP A 444 -0.75 -3.82 -18.02
N ASN A 445 0.39 -4.52 -18.15
CA ASN A 445 1.48 -4.40 -17.17
C ASN A 445 2.06 -2.98 -17.09
N VAL A 446 2.13 -2.27 -18.22
CA VAL A 446 2.58 -0.87 -18.23
C VAL A 446 1.56 0.04 -17.55
N TYR A 447 0.28 -0.14 -17.83
CA TYR A 447 -0.77 0.60 -17.12
C TYR A 447 -0.78 0.31 -15.63
N ASP A 448 -0.66 -0.94 -15.20
CA ASP A 448 -0.59 -1.30 -13.77
C ASP A 448 0.53 -0.55 -13.02
N MET A 449 1.60 -0.17 -13.72
CA MET A 449 2.74 0.57 -13.17
C MET A 449 2.62 2.08 -13.26
N THR A 450 1.76 2.60 -14.13
CA THR A 450 1.79 4.01 -14.54
C THR A 450 0.43 4.68 -14.63
N ALA A 451 -0.67 3.94 -14.44
CA ALA A 451 -2.02 4.48 -14.54
C ALA A 451 -2.31 5.46 -13.40
N ILE A 452 -2.26 6.74 -13.69
CA ILE A 452 -2.57 7.85 -12.81
C ILE A 452 -3.31 8.94 -13.59
N THR A 453 -4.07 9.79 -12.92
CA THR A 453 -4.89 10.84 -13.56
C THR A 453 -4.09 12.03 -14.11
N TYR A 454 -2.79 12.09 -13.81
CA TYR A 454 -1.83 13.10 -14.32
C TYR A 454 -0.55 12.39 -14.83
N PRO A 455 -0.65 11.69 -15.97
CA PRO A 455 0.39 10.80 -16.49
C PRO A 455 1.47 11.51 -17.32
N GLU A 456 1.45 12.83 -17.39
CA GLU A 456 2.31 13.61 -18.27
C GLU A 456 3.78 13.42 -17.93
N VAL A 457 4.60 13.25 -18.98
CA VAL A 457 6.06 13.33 -18.91
C VAL A 457 6.48 14.77 -19.18
N TYR A 458 7.35 15.31 -18.35
CA TYR A 458 7.83 16.69 -18.47
C TYR A 458 9.34 16.78 -18.23
N THR A 459 9.97 17.89 -18.69
CA THR A 459 11.37 18.19 -18.42
C THR A 459 11.51 19.55 -17.74
N PHE A 460 12.55 19.65 -16.95
CA PHE A 460 12.96 20.89 -16.28
C PHE A 460 14.46 20.85 -15.98
N GLU A 461 15.02 21.94 -15.49
CA GLU A 461 16.42 22.01 -15.13
C GLU A 461 16.60 22.25 -13.63
N LEU A 462 17.55 21.53 -13.03
CA LEU A 462 18.00 21.75 -11.66
C LEU A 462 19.52 21.94 -11.63
N LYS A 463 19.99 22.86 -10.80
CA LYS A 463 21.40 22.92 -10.44
C LYS A 463 21.79 21.73 -9.55
N GLY A 464 23.08 21.36 -9.55
CA GLY A 464 23.56 20.25 -8.72
C GLY A 464 23.20 20.42 -7.24
N THR A 465 23.31 21.64 -6.68
CA THR A 465 22.87 21.93 -5.32
C THR A 465 21.39 21.66 -5.09
N GLN A 466 20.53 21.98 -6.07
CA GLN A 466 19.08 21.72 -5.96
C GLN A 466 18.77 20.23 -6.03
N ILE A 467 19.47 19.46 -6.88
CA ILE A 467 19.33 17.99 -6.95
C ILE A 467 19.66 17.37 -5.59
N LYS A 468 20.81 17.77 -4.99
CA LYS A 468 21.20 17.28 -3.68
C LYS A 468 20.16 17.62 -2.61
N ASN A 469 19.70 18.88 -2.56
CA ASN A 469 18.70 19.32 -1.58
C ASN A 469 17.37 18.57 -1.73
N LEU A 470 16.91 18.32 -2.97
CA LEU A 470 15.72 17.54 -3.24
C LEU A 470 15.85 16.09 -2.73
N LEU A 471 17.01 15.46 -2.96
CA LEU A 471 17.27 14.10 -2.45
C LEU A 471 17.33 14.05 -0.92
N GLU A 472 17.92 15.07 -0.28
CA GLU A 472 17.94 15.18 1.19
C GLU A 472 16.52 15.36 1.74
N ASP A 473 15.70 16.20 1.13
CA ASP A 473 14.32 16.45 1.55
C ASP A 473 13.46 15.16 1.47
N ILE A 474 13.57 14.42 0.36
CA ILE A 474 12.91 13.12 0.22
C ILE A 474 13.40 12.13 1.28
N ALA A 475 14.72 12.06 1.50
CA ALA A 475 15.31 11.18 2.49
C ALA A 475 14.91 11.59 3.93
N ASP A 476 14.80 12.88 4.20
CA ASP A 476 14.38 13.41 5.51
C ASP A 476 12.91 13.09 5.80
N ASN A 477 12.07 13.01 4.78
CA ASN A 477 10.71 12.51 4.90
C ASN A 477 10.68 10.99 5.17
N VAL A 478 11.30 10.18 4.30
CA VAL A 478 11.22 8.70 4.38
C VAL A 478 11.87 8.17 5.66
N PHE A 479 12.96 8.78 6.10
CA PHE A 479 13.75 8.35 7.26
C PHE A 479 13.58 9.25 8.48
N ASN A 480 12.47 9.98 8.58
CA ASN A 480 12.16 10.79 9.76
C ASN A 480 12.02 9.90 11.00
N PRO A 481 12.73 10.20 12.11
CA PRO A 481 12.63 9.40 13.33
C PRO A 481 11.27 9.54 14.03
N ASN A 482 10.51 10.59 13.75
CA ASN A 482 9.13 10.77 14.23
C ASN A 482 8.15 10.34 13.15
N PRO A 483 7.41 9.23 13.33
CA PRO A 483 6.47 8.72 12.33
C PRO A 483 5.39 9.73 11.92
N LEU A 484 4.98 10.63 12.82
CA LEU A 484 3.94 11.64 12.55
C LEU A 484 4.34 12.67 11.48
N TYR A 485 5.62 12.74 11.11
CA TYR A 485 6.13 13.59 10.02
C TYR A 485 6.48 12.79 8.76
N GLN A 486 6.33 11.47 8.77
CA GLN A 486 6.54 10.64 7.58
C GLN A 486 5.30 10.75 6.67
N GLN A 487 5.50 11.32 5.48
CA GLN A 487 4.42 11.45 4.49
C GLN A 487 4.18 10.14 3.70
N GLY A 488 4.87 9.05 4.06
CA GLY A 488 4.79 7.77 3.36
C GLY A 488 5.54 7.77 2.02
N GLY A 489 5.32 6.72 1.22
CA GLY A 489 6.06 6.50 -0.01
C GLY A 489 7.45 5.90 0.21
N ASP A 490 8.11 5.58 -0.90
CA ASP A 490 9.50 5.16 -0.95
C ASP A 490 10.37 6.32 -1.47
N MET A 491 11.71 6.15 -1.48
CA MET A 491 12.58 7.09 -2.16
C MET A 491 12.23 7.17 -3.65
N SER A 492 12.30 8.36 -4.24
CA SER A 492 12.16 8.51 -5.70
C SER A 492 13.18 7.65 -6.43
N ARG A 493 12.77 7.03 -7.52
CA ARG A 493 13.63 6.21 -8.38
C ARG A 493 14.30 7.10 -9.40
N LEU A 494 15.61 6.99 -9.52
CA LEU A 494 16.43 7.89 -10.33
C LEU A 494 17.16 7.12 -11.42
N GLY A 495 17.11 7.61 -12.65
CA GLY A 495 17.98 7.16 -13.75
C GLY A 495 19.11 8.17 -13.98
N GLY A 496 20.26 7.71 -14.53
CA GLY A 496 21.39 8.57 -14.89
C GLY A 496 22.24 9.09 -13.73
N ILE A 497 21.89 8.80 -12.49
CA ILE A 497 22.53 9.31 -11.28
C ILE A 497 22.83 8.15 -10.31
N HIS A 498 23.97 8.23 -9.62
CA HIS A 498 24.35 7.33 -8.52
C HIS A 498 24.66 8.15 -7.27
N TYR A 499 24.31 7.64 -6.09
CA TYR A 499 24.63 8.32 -4.83
C TYR A 499 24.77 7.34 -3.67
N ASP A 500 25.50 7.78 -2.64
CA ASP A 500 25.56 7.12 -1.34
C ASP A 500 24.46 7.68 -0.44
N ILE A 501 23.87 6.82 0.40
CA ILE A 501 22.94 7.24 1.45
C ILE A 501 23.36 6.68 2.81
N LYS A 502 23.36 7.56 3.82
CA LYS A 502 23.54 7.22 5.23
C LYS A 502 22.26 7.51 5.99
N ILE A 503 21.42 6.49 6.16
CA ILE A 503 20.06 6.62 6.73
C ILE A 503 20.09 7.18 8.16
N GLY A 504 21.03 6.73 8.98
CA GLY A 504 21.20 7.19 10.37
C GLY A 504 21.81 8.56 10.54
N ALA A 505 22.17 9.28 9.46
CA ALA A 505 22.70 10.62 9.56
C ALA A 505 21.61 11.64 9.94
N GLN A 506 22.05 12.82 10.38
CA GLN A 506 21.14 13.95 10.65
C GLN A 506 20.43 14.40 9.36
N ALA A 507 19.25 14.98 9.51
CA ALA A 507 18.51 15.60 8.42
C ALA A 507 19.41 16.56 7.60
N GLY A 508 19.29 16.52 6.28
CA GLY A 508 20.11 17.28 5.34
C GLY A 508 21.56 16.81 5.19
N LYS A 509 21.91 15.63 5.75
CA LYS A 509 23.29 15.07 5.70
C LYS A 509 23.30 13.58 5.37
N ARG A 510 22.23 13.08 4.75
CA ARG A 510 22.09 11.67 4.40
C ARG A 510 22.71 11.34 3.05
N ILE A 511 22.69 12.27 2.11
CA ILE A 511 23.08 12.05 0.71
C ILE A 511 24.51 12.52 0.45
N GLY A 512 25.33 11.65 -0.15
CA GLY A 512 26.71 11.92 -0.51
C GLY A 512 27.16 11.24 -1.80
N ASN A 513 28.39 11.55 -2.23
CA ASN A 513 29.05 10.94 -3.39
C ASN A 513 28.19 10.89 -4.67
N ILE A 514 27.43 11.96 -4.93
CA ILE A 514 26.53 12.00 -6.08
C ILE A 514 27.34 12.04 -7.37
N LYS A 515 27.00 11.15 -8.31
CA LYS A 515 27.61 11.09 -9.66
C LYS A 515 26.51 11.09 -10.72
N VAL A 516 26.66 11.92 -11.73
CA VAL A 516 25.79 11.94 -12.92
C VAL A 516 26.61 11.44 -14.11
N ASN A 517 26.16 10.39 -14.77
CA ASN A 517 26.88 9.74 -15.86
C ASN A 517 28.36 9.44 -15.52
N GLY A 518 28.60 8.94 -14.28
CA GLY A 518 29.91 8.56 -13.76
C GLY A 518 30.82 9.72 -13.31
N LYS A 519 30.43 10.99 -13.49
CA LYS A 519 31.16 12.18 -13.04
C LYS A 519 30.55 12.74 -11.77
N SER A 520 31.39 13.25 -10.86
CA SER A 520 30.91 13.93 -9.65
C SER A 520 29.94 15.06 -10.00
N LEU A 521 28.88 15.19 -9.22
CA LEU A 521 27.90 16.27 -9.36
C LEU A 521 28.62 17.64 -9.23
N ASP A 522 28.37 18.50 -10.20
CA ASP A 522 28.84 19.90 -10.15
C ASP A 522 27.70 20.76 -9.59
N ASP A 523 27.92 21.35 -8.43
CA ASP A 523 26.93 22.12 -7.68
C ASP A 523 26.39 23.32 -8.48
N GLY A 524 27.20 23.93 -9.35
CA GLY A 524 26.85 25.11 -10.13
C GLY A 524 26.22 24.81 -11.49
N ARG A 525 26.40 23.60 -12.00
CA ARG A 525 25.89 23.18 -13.32
C ARG A 525 24.39 22.90 -13.28
N SER A 526 23.66 23.34 -14.31
CA SER A 526 22.30 22.88 -14.58
C SER A 526 22.31 21.54 -15.30
N TYR A 527 21.42 20.65 -14.88
CA TYR A 527 21.19 19.34 -15.45
C TYR A 527 19.76 19.26 -15.99
N LYS A 528 19.60 18.74 -17.20
CA LYS A 528 18.28 18.47 -17.77
C LYS A 528 17.69 17.20 -17.16
N ILE A 529 16.52 17.35 -16.58
CA ILE A 529 15.81 16.29 -15.86
C ILE A 529 14.50 15.97 -16.58
N SER A 530 14.16 14.72 -16.67
CA SER A 530 12.82 14.26 -17.04
C SER A 530 12.12 13.63 -15.86
N ALA A 531 10.81 13.83 -15.74
CA ALA A 531 9.98 13.24 -14.69
C ALA A 531 8.57 12.98 -15.20
N TRP A 532 7.81 12.22 -14.43
CA TRP A 532 6.39 12.00 -14.63
C TRP A 532 5.69 11.90 -13.27
N GLY A 533 4.42 12.24 -13.21
CA GLY A 533 3.68 12.22 -11.94
C GLY A 533 4.35 13.08 -10.85
N GLY A 534 3.65 13.39 -9.79
CA GLY A 534 4.19 14.22 -8.70
C GLY A 534 4.30 15.71 -9.05
N ASN A 535 4.88 16.50 -8.13
CA ASN A 535 4.95 17.96 -8.21
C ASN A 535 6.39 18.50 -8.34
N LEU A 536 7.32 17.71 -8.88
CA LEU A 536 8.74 18.07 -8.96
C LEU A 536 9.02 19.25 -9.88
N GLN A 537 8.11 19.53 -10.82
CA GLN A 537 8.21 20.69 -11.73
C GLN A 537 8.35 22.02 -11.01
N ASN A 538 7.81 22.15 -9.79
CA ASN A 538 7.87 23.37 -9.01
C ASN A 538 9.26 23.59 -8.35
N ALA A 539 10.11 22.58 -8.33
CA ALA A 539 11.46 22.65 -7.77
C ALA A 539 12.51 23.20 -8.74
N GLY A 540 12.20 23.29 -10.04
CA GLY A 540 13.13 23.63 -11.12
C GLY A 540 12.74 24.86 -11.92
N HIS A 541 13.51 25.10 -13.01
CA HIS A 541 13.26 26.13 -13.99
C HIS A 541 13.26 25.54 -15.41
N ASN A 542 12.91 26.34 -16.41
CA ASN A 542 12.79 25.90 -17.81
C ASN A 542 11.86 24.69 -17.99
N LEU A 543 10.73 24.69 -17.28
CA LEU A 543 9.73 23.66 -17.40
C LEU A 543 9.24 23.55 -18.84
N GLN A 544 9.32 22.35 -19.40
CA GLN A 544 8.72 21.99 -20.67
C GLN A 544 7.76 20.84 -20.46
N GLU A 545 6.48 21.12 -20.55
CA GLU A 545 5.47 20.08 -20.56
C GLU A 545 5.59 19.27 -21.84
N SER A 546 5.60 17.97 -21.71
CA SER A 546 5.58 17.08 -22.84
C SER A 546 4.20 17.12 -23.49
N LYS A 547 4.11 17.61 -24.73
CA LYS A 547 2.97 17.36 -25.59
C LYS A 547 3.05 15.99 -26.31
N ILE A 548 4.07 15.20 -25.98
CA ILE A 548 4.46 14.03 -26.77
C ILE A 548 3.55 12.84 -26.46
N ALA A 549 3.46 12.42 -25.22
CA ALA A 549 2.60 11.32 -24.80
C ALA A 549 2.62 11.15 -23.26
N PRO A 550 1.60 10.49 -22.68
CA PRO A 550 1.63 10.05 -21.28
C PRO A 550 2.73 9.02 -21.04
N VAL A 551 3.15 8.85 -19.79
CA VAL A 551 4.25 7.94 -19.40
C VAL A 551 4.02 6.49 -19.83
N TYR A 552 2.77 6.02 -19.84
CA TYR A 552 2.45 4.66 -20.30
C TYR A 552 2.75 4.47 -21.79
N ASP A 553 2.46 5.47 -22.64
CA ASP A 553 2.76 5.41 -24.09
C ASP A 553 4.27 5.49 -24.36
N VAL A 554 4.96 6.40 -23.64
CA VAL A 554 6.43 6.54 -23.70
C VAL A 554 7.10 5.22 -23.35
N THR A 555 6.68 4.61 -22.25
CA THR A 555 7.23 3.34 -21.78
C THR A 555 6.93 2.19 -22.75
N ALA A 556 5.70 2.11 -23.26
CA ALA A 556 5.31 1.10 -24.23
C ALA A 556 6.12 1.19 -25.54
N GLN A 557 6.32 2.42 -26.08
CA GLN A 557 7.13 2.63 -27.28
C GLN A 557 8.60 2.27 -27.05
N TYR A 558 9.14 2.58 -25.89
CA TYR A 558 10.51 2.18 -25.52
C TYR A 558 10.66 0.67 -25.49
N ILE A 559 9.75 -0.06 -24.83
CA ILE A 559 9.78 -1.54 -24.78
C ILE A 559 9.70 -2.13 -26.18
N LYS A 560 8.82 -1.63 -27.05
CA LYS A 560 8.69 -2.09 -28.44
C LYS A 560 10.00 -1.92 -29.23
N ARG A 561 10.71 -0.79 -29.05
CA ARG A 561 12.01 -0.54 -29.72
C ARG A 561 13.10 -1.48 -29.22
N GLN A 562 13.14 -1.76 -27.93
CA GLN A 562 14.13 -2.66 -27.34
C GLN A 562 13.81 -4.14 -27.57
N SER A 563 12.52 -4.50 -27.69
CA SER A 563 11.96 -5.86 -27.82
C SER A 563 12.33 -6.83 -26.69
N MET A 564 13.49 -6.71 -26.07
CA MET A 564 13.96 -7.47 -24.91
C MET A 564 14.51 -6.52 -23.84
N ILE A 565 13.97 -6.63 -22.62
CA ILE A 565 14.38 -5.83 -21.45
C ILE A 565 15.29 -6.67 -20.56
N ASP A 566 16.50 -6.17 -20.28
CA ASP A 566 17.51 -6.83 -19.43
C ASP A 566 17.93 -5.87 -18.29
N ILE A 567 17.04 -5.67 -17.33
CA ILE A 567 17.30 -4.88 -16.09
C ILE A 567 17.33 -5.83 -14.91
N LYS A 568 18.30 -5.67 -14.03
CA LYS A 568 18.54 -6.54 -12.87
C LYS A 568 18.43 -5.76 -11.56
N THR A 569 18.11 -6.44 -10.48
CA THR A 569 18.16 -5.86 -9.13
C THR A 569 19.54 -5.31 -8.77
N SER A 570 20.62 -5.92 -9.31
CA SER A 570 22.00 -5.44 -9.14
C SER A 570 22.31 -4.13 -9.85
N ASP A 571 21.43 -3.65 -10.73
CA ASP A 571 21.61 -2.38 -11.44
C ASP A 571 21.22 -1.17 -10.58
N THR A 572 20.99 -1.40 -9.28
CA THR A 572 20.73 -0.32 -8.31
C THR A 572 21.79 0.75 -8.38
N ASN A 573 21.35 1.98 -8.33
CA ASN A 573 22.19 3.18 -8.38
C ASN A 573 22.34 3.87 -7.01
N VAL A 574 21.92 3.20 -5.95
CA VAL A 574 22.02 3.69 -4.56
C VAL A 574 22.90 2.76 -3.76
N ASN A 575 23.92 3.34 -3.09
CA ASN A 575 24.78 2.65 -2.16
C ASN A 575 24.41 3.04 -0.71
N ILE A 576 23.91 2.06 0.06
CA ILE A 576 23.55 2.25 1.46
C ILE A 576 24.79 1.98 2.30
N VAL A 577 25.26 2.99 3.08
CA VAL A 577 26.57 2.92 3.76
C VAL A 577 26.49 2.50 5.23
N ASP A 578 25.33 2.55 5.86
CA ASP A 578 25.15 2.26 7.30
C ASP A 578 24.16 1.13 7.61
N PHE A 579 23.63 0.47 6.59
CA PHE A 579 22.80 -0.72 6.72
C PHE A 579 23.17 -1.76 5.65
N ASN A 580 23.01 -3.03 5.96
CA ASN A 580 23.12 -4.08 4.96
C ASN A 580 21.98 -3.98 3.95
N THR A 581 22.30 -4.12 2.67
CA THR A 581 21.30 -4.30 1.61
C THR A 581 20.66 -5.67 1.77
N GLY A 582 19.35 -5.70 1.78
CA GLY A 582 18.58 -6.90 2.04
C GLY A 582 17.76 -6.75 3.28
N CYS A 583 17.55 -7.29 4.24
CA CYS A 583 16.84 -6.99 5.45
C CYS A 583 17.75 -6.58 6.60
N PRO A 584 17.22 -5.75 7.47
CA PRO A 584 18.04 -4.79 8.17
C PRO A 584 18.80 -5.40 9.34
N SER A 585 20.07 -5.69 9.15
CA SER A 585 21.02 -5.63 10.25
C SER A 585 21.88 -4.37 10.08
N LYS A 586 22.04 -3.59 11.14
CA LYS A 586 23.03 -2.53 11.16
C LYS A 586 24.40 -3.13 10.85
N ILE A 587 25.16 -2.49 9.97
CA ILE A 587 26.55 -2.84 9.72
C ILE A 587 27.37 -2.63 11.00
#